data_e7cbb2a9fb63fa2ac04d28bebb4a186c
#
_entry.id   e7cbb2a9fb63fa2ac04d28bebb4a186c
#
_cell.length_a   1.000
_cell.length_b   1.000
_cell.length_c   1.000
_cell.angle_alpha   90.00
_cell.angle_beta   90.00
_cell.angle_gamma   90.00
#
_symmetry.space_group_name_H-M   'P 1'
#
loop_
_entity.id
_entity.type
_entity.pdbx_description
1 polymer ?
#
loop_
_entity_poly.entity_id
_entity_poly.type
_entity_poly.pdbx_seq_one_letter_code
_entity_poly.pdbx_strand_id
1 'polypeptide(L)'
;VSTQYDKVIETEGYVTELLGMPKKKENLADFLSASSVLSLKLGRVDVRFHEPWSLRQFVQDQQGRTTGIPKGIDMRNTIDPATRQKMLRTMGYKVLSDINAVSVVMPTALIGTVLLTLRGRGVGKAELIRRVEWLSDRVRSKGGRVAHFGNAPTSAVIDRGLDVLGKDLVGVVEGLPEKTYYAVDRFQLSFYRNMTIHLFITEALVSAAMYIRVKRGGGPDNQKITYTAL
;
A
#
# COMPACT_ATOMS: atom_id res chain seq x y z
N VAL A 1 4.66 -0.08 -15.13
CA VAL A 1 5.37 -1.12 -14.38
C VAL A 1 5.18 -0.86 -12.89
N SER A 2 4.85 -1.89 -12.13
CA SER A 2 4.79 -1.84 -10.66
C SER A 2 5.91 -2.72 -10.09
N THR A 3 6.65 -2.21 -9.13
CA THR A 3 7.71 -2.93 -8.43
C THR A 3 7.37 -2.95 -6.94
N GLN A 4 7.29 -4.14 -6.35
CA GLN A 4 6.99 -4.33 -4.94
C GLN A 4 8.14 -5.07 -4.25
N TYR A 5 8.48 -4.63 -3.06
CA TYR A 5 9.60 -5.13 -2.27
C TYR A 5 9.11 -5.74 -0.96
N ASP A 6 9.75 -6.82 -0.49
CA ASP A 6 9.53 -7.33 0.85
C ASP A 6 10.08 -6.37 1.91
N LYS A 7 11.23 -5.76 1.66
CA LYS A 7 11.81 -4.73 2.53
C LYS A 7 12.13 -3.48 1.73
N VAL A 8 11.71 -2.34 2.25
CA VAL A 8 12.04 -1.01 1.72
C VAL A 8 13.01 -0.35 2.68
N ILE A 9 14.15 0.09 2.16
CA ILE A 9 15.25 0.65 2.94
C ILE A 9 14.90 2.06 3.40
N GLU A 10 14.18 2.80 2.58
CA GLU A 10 13.85 4.22 2.79
C GLU A 10 12.68 4.45 3.77
N THR A 11 12.18 3.40 4.44
CA THR A 11 11.02 3.53 5.34
C THR A 11 11.23 4.54 6.46
N GLU A 12 12.43 4.61 7.02
CA GLU A 12 12.77 5.57 8.07
C GLU A 12 12.76 7.02 7.55
N GLY A 13 13.38 7.24 6.38
CA GLY A 13 13.36 8.55 5.72
C GLY A 13 11.95 9.00 5.37
N TYR A 14 11.14 8.09 4.84
CA TYR A 14 9.73 8.35 4.53
C TYR A 14 8.92 8.74 5.77
N VAL A 15 9.11 8.04 6.89
CA VAL A 15 8.41 8.34 8.14
C VAL A 15 8.82 9.72 8.68
N THR A 16 10.12 10.04 8.65
CA THR A 16 10.61 11.36 9.10
C THR A 16 10.07 12.49 8.24
N GLU A 17 9.98 12.32 6.93
CA GLU A 17 9.35 13.29 6.02
C GLU A 17 7.85 13.46 6.31
N LEU A 18 7.11 12.37 6.57
CA LEU A 18 5.70 12.45 6.97
C LEU A 18 5.47 13.19 8.30
N LEU A 19 6.43 13.14 9.20
CA LEU A 19 6.43 13.88 10.46
C LEU A 19 6.86 15.36 10.30
N GLY A 20 7.07 15.82 9.07
CA GLY A 20 7.39 17.21 8.76
C GLY A 20 8.88 17.54 8.80
N MET A 21 9.76 16.57 8.92
CA MET A 21 11.20 16.80 8.84
C MET A 21 11.62 17.04 7.39
N PRO A 22 12.52 18.00 7.12
CA PRO A 22 12.99 18.26 5.77
C PRO A 22 13.78 17.05 5.23
N LYS A 23 13.62 16.78 3.94
CA LYS A 23 14.37 15.72 3.26
C LYS A 23 15.87 15.98 3.36
N LYS A 24 16.62 14.99 3.87
CA LYS A 24 18.09 15.06 3.88
C LYS A 24 18.61 15.04 2.45
N LYS A 25 19.54 15.93 2.14
CA LYS A 25 20.24 15.90 0.84
C LYS A 25 21.16 14.68 0.81
N GLU A 26 21.05 13.92 -0.26
CA GLU A 26 21.96 12.80 -0.53
C GLU A 26 23.39 13.32 -0.71
N ASN A 27 24.36 12.66 -0.09
CA ASN A 27 25.77 12.96 -0.26
C ASN A 27 26.56 11.66 -0.58
N LEU A 28 27.76 11.85 -1.11
CA LEU A 28 28.64 10.73 -1.49
C LEU A 28 29.04 9.85 -0.30
N ALA A 29 29.14 10.42 0.91
CA ALA A 29 29.47 9.66 2.11
C ALA A 29 28.33 8.69 2.49
N ASP A 30 27.05 9.11 2.35
CA ASP A 30 25.89 8.25 2.56
C ASP A 30 25.84 7.14 1.51
N PHE A 31 26.21 7.42 0.25
CA PHE A 31 26.32 6.41 -0.79
C PHE A 31 27.40 5.36 -0.50
N LEU A 32 28.57 5.79 -0.02
CA LEU A 32 29.67 4.88 0.34
C LEU A 32 29.33 4.04 1.60
N SER A 33 28.60 4.60 2.56
CA SER A 33 28.12 3.87 3.72
C SER A 33 27.01 2.86 3.36
N ALA A 34 26.35 3.04 2.24
CA ALA A 34 25.31 2.13 1.71
C ALA A 34 25.84 0.74 1.33
N SER A 35 27.16 0.51 1.34
CA SER A 35 27.72 -0.84 1.16
C SER A 35 27.22 -1.85 2.22
N SER A 36 26.87 -1.39 3.42
CA SER A 36 26.22 -2.20 4.46
C SER A 36 24.83 -2.71 4.04
N VAL A 37 24.17 -2.03 3.12
CA VAL A 37 22.86 -2.42 2.55
C VAL A 37 22.97 -3.75 1.83
N LEU A 38 24.12 -4.06 1.22
CA LEU A 38 24.33 -5.33 0.52
C LEU A 38 24.32 -6.55 1.46
N SER A 39 24.51 -6.35 2.75
CA SER A 39 24.42 -7.40 3.77
C SER A 39 23.00 -7.59 4.34
N LEU A 40 22.06 -6.71 4.00
CA LEU A 40 20.70 -6.78 4.50
C LEU A 40 19.89 -7.88 3.80
N LYS A 41 19.05 -8.56 4.56
CA LYS A 41 18.05 -9.48 4.03
C LYS A 41 16.89 -8.67 3.45
N LEU A 42 16.96 -8.37 2.17
CA LEU A 42 15.95 -7.53 1.48
C LEU A 42 14.71 -8.30 1.04
N GLY A 43 14.77 -9.64 1.09
CA GLY A 43 13.65 -10.48 0.66
C GLY A 43 13.53 -10.54 -0.87
N ARG A 44 12.31 -10.47 -1.36
CA ARG A 44 11.98 -10.59 -2.79
C ARG A 44 11.56 -9.26 -3.38
N VAL A 45 11.72 -9.18 -4.69
CA VAL A 45 11.17 -8.11 -5.53
C VAL A 45 10.19 -8.74 -6.50
N ASP A 46 8.98 -8.22 -6.56
CA ASP A 46 7.98 -8.59 -7.56
C ASP A 46 7.83 -7.43 -8.56
N VAL A 47 8.02 -7.71 -9.84
CA VAL A 47 7.92 -6.74 -10.92
C VAL A 47 6.77 -7.13 -11.84
N ARG A 48 5.82 -6.21 -12.05
CA ARG A 48 4.66 -6.43 -12.88
C ARG A 48 4.53 -5.37 -13.96
N PHE A 49 4.16 -5.81 -15.14
CA PHE A 49 3.88 -4.97 -16.28
C PHE A 49 2.37 -4.91 -16.49
N HIS A 50 1.84 -3.72 -16.63
CA HIS A 50 0.49 -3.48 -17.08
C HIS A 50 0.45 -3.54 -18.61
N GLU A 51 -0.73 -3.81 -19.18
CA GLU A 51 -0.93 -3.72 -20.63
C GLU A 51 -0.53 -2.33 -21.13
N PRO A 52 0.29 -2.27 -22.21
CA PRO A 52 0.73 -1.00 -22.77
C PRO A 52 -0.46 -0.25 -23.40
N TRP A 53 -0.47 1.06 -23.28
CA TRP A 53 -1.44 1.91 -23.95
C TRP A 53 -0.77 3.10 -24.64
N SER A 54 -1.39 3.60 -25.71
CA SER A 54 -0.85 4.69 -26.48
C SER A 54 -1.17 6.05 -25.84
N LEU A 55 -0.14 6.83 -25.53
CA LEU A 55 -0.31 8.20 -25.06
C LEU A 55 -1.10 9.06 -26.10
N ARG A 56 -0.82 8.88 -27.39
CA ARG A 56 -1.54 9.56 -28.47
C ARG A 56 -3.04 9.25 -28.41
N GLN A 57 -3.40 7.98 -28.27
CA GLN A 57 -4.79 7.57 -28.17
C GLN A 57 -5.47 8.15 -26.94
N PHE A 58 -4.79 8.10 -25.79
CA PHE A 58 -5.30 8.69 -24.55
C PHE A 58 -5.59 10.20 -24.71
N VAL A 59 -4.65 10.95 -25.29
CA VAL A 59 -4.82 12.39 -25.53
C VAL A 59 -6.02 12.64 -26.44
N GLN A 60 -6.14 11.93 -27.56
CA GLN A 60 -7.27 12.05 -28.48
C GLN A 60 -8.62 11.75 -27.82
N ASP A 61 -8.68 10.71 -26.98
CA ASP A 61 -9.91 10.33 -26.27
C ASP A 61 -10.31 11.39 -25.21
N GLN A 62 -9.33 11.97 -24.51
CA GLN A 62 -9.61 13.05 -23.56
C GLN A 62 -10.06 14.33 -24.26
N GLN A 63 -9.49 14.64 -25.39
CA GLN A 63 -9.89 15.80 -26.20
C GLN A 63 -11.33 15.65 -26.72
N GLY A 64 -11.66 14.51 -27.29
CA GLY A 64 -13.03 14.24 -27.74
C GLY A 64 -14.09 14.39 -26.65
N ARG A 65 -13.72 14.04 -25.40
CA ARG A 65 -14.60 14.19 -24.21
C ARG A 65 -14.72 15.64 -23.72
N THR A 66 -13.64 16.44 -23.83
CA THR A 66 -13.56 17.76 -23.21
C THR A 66 -13.97 18.88 -24.16
N THR A 67 -13.67 18.75 -25.47
CA THR A 67 -13.83 19.85 -26.45
C THR A 67 -14.85 19.54 -27.54
N GLY A 68 -15.30 18.27 -27.66
CA GLY A 68 -16.16 17.85 -28.76
C GLY A 68 -15.50 17.93 -30.16
N ILE A 69 -14.18 18.19 -30.22
CA ILE A 69 -13.44 18.35 -31.47
C ILE A 69 -13.19 16.97 -32.09
N PRO A 70 -13.40 16.80 -33.41
CA PRO A 70 -13.15 15.54 -34.09
C PRO A 70 -11.70 15.05 -33.95
N LYS A 71 -11.53 13.72 -33.95
CA LYS A 71 -10.20 13.08 -33.93
C LYS A 71 -9.41 13.47 -35.18
N GLY A 72 -8.19 13.97 -35.04
CA GLY A 72 -7.25 14.17 -36.13
C GLY A 72 -6.73 15.60 -36.33
N ILE A 73 -7.14 16.56 -35.53
CA ILE A 73 -6.63 17.94 -35.61
C ILE A 73 -5.31 18.03 -34.87
N ASP A 74 -4.27 18.64 -35.49
CA ASP A 74 -2.99 18.89 -34.86
C ASP A 74 -3.14 19.96 -33.76
N MET A 75 -3.00 19.53 -32.51
CA MET A 75 -3.43 20.27 -31.33
C MET A 75 -2.30 20.96 -30.58
N ARG A 76 -1.10 21.05 -31.14
CA ARG A 76 0.05 21.66 -30.46
C ARG A 76 -0.19 23.10 -30.02
N ASN A 77 -1.08 23.82 -30.74
CA ASN A 77 -1.38 25.25 -30.53
C ASN A 77 -2.85 25.53 -30.11
N THR A 78 -3.67 24.50 -29.87
CA THR A 78 -5.14 24.69 -29.72
C THR A 78 -5.67 24.37 -28.34
N ILE A 79 -4.85 23.78 -27.44
CA ILE A 79 -5.28 23.44 -26.08
C ILE A 79 -4.94 24.58 -25.15
N ASP A 80 -5.97 25.15 -24.49
CA ASP A 80 -5.75 26.13 -23.46
C ASP A 80 -5.01 25.53 -22.25
N PRO A 81 -4.26 26.34 -21.48
CA PRO A 81 -3.46 25.86 -20.36
C PRO A 81 -4.25 25.10 -19.29
N ALA A 82 -5.50 25.47 -19.01
CA ALA A 82 -6.34 24.83 -18.01
C ALA A 82 -6.75 23.42 -18.46
N THR A 83 -7.16 23.26 -19.72
CA THR A 83 -7.45 21.95 -20.33
C THR A 83 -6.22 21.05 -20.34
N ARG A 84 -5.05 21.60 -20.68
CA ARG A 84 -3.78 20.85 -20.64
C ARG A 84 -3.47 20.37 -19.24
N GLN A 85 -3.62 21.20 -18.23
CA GLN A 85 -3.37 20.83 -16.83
C GLN A 85 -4.35 19.74 -16.35
N LYS A 86 -5.64 19.84 -16.73
CA LYS A 86 -6.64 18.82 -16.45
C LYS A 86 -6.27 17.47 -17.07
N MET A 87 -5.83 17.47 -18.33
CA MET A 87 -5.39 16.26 -19.03
C MET A 87 -4.16 15.63 -18.36
N LEU A 88 -3.16 16.42 -17.97
CA LEU A 88 -1.98 15.94 -17.25
C LEU A 88 -2.37 15.30 -15.92
N ARG A 89 -3.28 15.91 -15.17
CA ARG A 89 -3.79 15.35 -13.91
C ARG A 89 -4.53 14.04 -14.15
N THR A 90 -5.40 13.98 -15.16
CA THR A 90 -6.14 12.76 -15.53
C THR A 90 -5.18 11.63 -15.93
N MET A 91 -4.13 11.96 -16.69
CA MET A 91 -3.09 11.01 -17.06
C MET A 91 -2.34 10.48 -15.82
N GLY A 92 -1.99 11.37 -14.90
CA GLY A 92 -1.35 10.97 -13.63
C GLY A 92 -2.21 9.98 -12.84
N TYR A 93 -3.50 10.25 -12.68
CA TYR A 93 -4.42 9.32 -12.01
C TYR A 93 -4.56 8.00 -12.76
N LYS A 94 -4.60 8.02 -14.11
CA LYS A 94 -4.64 6.79 -14.91
C LYS A 94 -3.39 5.94 -14.65
N VAL A 95 -2.21 6.55 -14.70
CA VAL A 95 -0.94 5.83 -14.46
C VAL A 95 -0.92 5.23 -13.06
N LEU A 96 -1.31 5.98 -12.03
CA LEU A 96 -1.39 5.47 -10.66
C LEU A 96 -2.40 4.33 -10.52
N SER A 97 -3.56 4.45 -11.18
CA SER A 97 -4.58 3.39 -11.20
C SER A 97 -4.05 2.11 -11.86
N ASP A 98 -3.36 2.24 -12.99
CA ASP A 98 -2.77 1.12 -13.73
C ASP A 98 -1.64 0.44 -12.91
N ILE A 99 -0.84 1.22 -12.17
CA ILE A 99 0.16 0.69 -11.24
C ILE A 99 -0.52 -0.12 -10.13
N ASN A 100 -1.55 0.43 -9.50
CA ASN A 100 -2.29 -0.25 -8.43
C ASN A 100 -2.97 -1.53 -8.93
N ALA A 101 -3.52 -1.51 -10.15
CA ALA A 101 -4.20 -2.65 -10.75
C ALA A 101 -3.29 -3.88 -10.92
N VAL A 102 -1.98 -3.68 -11.09
CA VAL A 102 -1.00 -4.77 -11.23
C VAL A 102 -0.12 -4.96 -10.00
N SER A 103 -0.27 -4.12 -8.97
CA SER A 103 0.52 -4.25 -7.74
C SER A 103 0.27 -5.58 -7.03
N VAL A 104 1.28 -6.04 -6.29
CA VAL A 104 1.27 -7.29 -5.56
C VAL A 104 1.48 -7.02 -4.09
N VAL A 105 0.64 -7.56 -3.24
CA VAL A 105 0.78 -7.45 -1.79
C VAL A 105 1.82 -8.45 -1.31
N MET A 106 2.90 -7.94 -0.73
CA MET A 106 4.00 -8.75 -0.21
C MET A 106 3.67 -9.29 1.20
N PRO A 107 4.27 -10.42 1.62
CA PRO A 107 4.04 -10.99 2.94
C PRO A 107 4.32 -10.02 4.09
N THR A 108 5.35 -9.21 3.98
CA THR A 108 5.71 -8.18 4.96
C THR A 108 4.61 -7.14 5.15
N ALA A 109 3.91 -6.78 4.06
CA ALA A 109 2.75 -5.89 4.09
C ALA A 109 1.56 -6.53 4.81
N LEU A 110 1.30 -7.82 4.58
CA LEU A 110 0.24 -8.56 5.28
C LEU A 110 0.54 -8.68 6.77
N ILE A 111 1.77 -9.08 7.13
CA ILE A 111 2.21 -9.22 8.52
C ILE A 111 2.13 -7.87 9.24
N GLY A 112 2.69 -6.81 8.65
CA GLY A 112 2.66 -5.46 9.21
C GLY A 112 1.22 -4.96 9.43
N THR A 113 0.33 -5.20 8.48
CA THR A 113 -1.08 -4.87 8.59
C THR A 113 -1.74 -5.59 9.77
N VAL A 114 -1.55 -6.91 9.88
CA VAL A 114 -2.12 -7.70 10.99
C VAL A 114 -1.60 -7.21 12.33
N LEU A 115 -0.28 -7.05 12.49
CA LEU A 115 0.31 -6.61 13.75
C LEU A 115 -0.19 -5.23 14.20
N LEU A 116 -0.40 -4.32 13.25
CA LEU A 116 -0.91 -2.99 13.56
C LEU A 116 -2.38 -2.98 14.01
N THR A 117 -3.19 -3.96 13.63
CA THR A 117 -4.59 -4.08 14.10
C THR A 117 -4.68 -4.43 15.58
N LEU A 118 -3.63 -4.98 16.16
CA LEU A 118 -3.63 -5.52 17.54
C LEU A 118 -3.35 -4.47 18.62
N ARG A 119 -3.22 -3.19 18.24
CA ARG A 119 -3.07 -2.04 19.17
C ARG A 119 -2.01 -2.23 20.25
N GLY A 120 -0.84 -2.82 19.91
CA GLY A 120 0.27 -3.04 20.82
C GLY A 120 0.20 -4.35 21.62
N ARG A 121 -0.83 -5.17 21.39
CA ARG A 121 -0.87 -6.55 21.95
C ARG A 121 -0.07 -7.48 21.06
N GLY A 122 0.57 -8.46 21.68
CA GLY A 122 1.22 -9.55 20.95
C GLY A 122 0.20 -10.53 20.34
N VAL A 123 0.65 -11.29 19.38
CA VAL A 123 -0.11 -12.36 18.72
C VAL A 123 0.73 -13.62 18.64
N GLY A 124 0.17 -14.76 19.04
CA GLY A 124 0.79 -16.07 18.86
C GLY A 124 0.95 -16.42 17.37
N LYS A 125 1.92 -17.26 17.06
CA LYS A 125 2.27 -17.61 15.68
C LYS A 125 1.09 -18.24 14.93
N ALA A 126 0.34 -19.15 15.55
CA ALA A 126 -0.81 -19.79 14.90
C ALA A 126 -1.89 -18.78 14.54
N GLU A 127 -2.21 -17.86 15.46
CA GLU A 127 -3.18 -16.80 15.21
C GLU A 127 -2.68 -15.78 14.16
N LEU A 128 -1.39 -15.47 14.13
CA LEU A 128 -0.79 -14.64 13.10
C LEU A 128 -0.97 -15.27 11.71
N ILE A 129 -0.68 -16.57 11.58
CA ILE A 129 -0.87 -17.32 10.33
C ILE A 129 -2.33 -17.24 9.89
N ARG A 130 -3.27 -17.56 10.76
CA ARG A 130 -4.71 -17.53 10.47
C ARG A 130 -5.17 -16.14 9.98
N ARG A 131 -4.71 -15.08 10.63
CA ARG A 131 -5.07 -13.69 10.24
C ARG A 131 -4.44 -13.27 8.92
N VAL A 132 -3.21 -13.67 8.65
CA VAL A 132 -2.54 -13.39 7.38
C VAL A 132 -3.22 -14.15 6.25
N GLU A 133 -3.61 -15.40 6.44
CA GLU A 133 -4.39 -16.18 5.47
C GLU A 133 -5.74 -15.49 5.17
N TRP A 134 -6.48 -15.15 6.20
CA TRP A 134 -7.74 -14.43 6.06
C TRP A 134 -7.56 -13.11 5.29
N LEU A 135 -6.53 -12.31 5.63
CA LEU A 135 -6.26 -11.06 4.93
C LEU A 135 -5.86 -11.30 3.46
N SER A 136 -5.07 -12.34 3.19
CA SER A 136 -4.70 -12.75 1.84
C SER A 136 -5.92 -13.08 0.99
N ASP A 137 -6.89 -13.81 1.55
CA ASP A 137 -8.12 -14.17 0.86
C ASP A 137 -9.01 -12.94 0.63
N ARG A 138 -9.04 -11.99 1.57
CA ARG A 138 -9.72 -10.71 1.37
C ARG A 138 -9.07 -9.88 0.28
N VAL A 139 -7.74 -9.83 0.20
CA VAL A 139 -7.02 -9.18 -0.90
C VAL A 139 -7.43 -9.80 -2.24
N ARG A 140 -7.41 -11.14 -2.35
CA ARG A 140 -7.79 -11.85 -3.58
C ARG A 140 -9.26 -11.63 -3.95
N SER A 141 -10.16 -11.66 -2.98
CA SER A 141 -11.61 -11.43 -3.22
C SER A 141 -11.92 -10.03 -3.75
N LYS A 142 -11.02 -9.07 -3.53
CA LYS A 142 -11.10 -7.71 -4.07
C LYS A 142 -10.38 -7.52 -5.40
N GLY A 143 -9.94 -8.60 -6.02
CA GLY A 143 -9.16 -8.55 -7.26
C GLY A 143 -7.69 -8.19 -7.08
N GLY A 144 -7.22 -8.00 -5.84
CA GLY A 144 -5.82 -7.78 -5.53
C GLY A 144 -4.98 -9.05 -5.70
N ARG A 145 -3.68 -8.86 -5.85
CA ARG A 145 -2.72 -9.96 -5.98
C ARG A 145 -1.90 -10.09 -4.72
N VAL A 146 -1.65 -11.32 -4.30
CA VAL A 146 -0.72 -11.65 -3.22
C VAL A 146 0.50 -12.34 -3.83
N ALA A 147 1.69 -12.03 -3.33
CA ALA A 147 2.92 -12.64 -3.80
C ALA A 147 2.84 -14.17 -3.73
N HIS A 148 3.31 -14.83 -4.79
CA HIS A 148 3.27 -16.28 -4.91
C HIS A 148 4.62 -16.88 -4.52
N PHE A 149 4.62 -17.88 -3.67
CA PHE A 149 5.81 -18.56 -3.15
C PHE A 149 5.89 -20.03 -3.55
N GLY A 150 5.34 -20.38 -4.72
CA GLY A 150 5.24 -21.77 -5.14
C GLY A 150 4.37 -22.57 -4.18
N ASN A 151 4.82 -23.76 -3.82
CA ASN A 151 4.10 -24.66 -2.89
C ASN A 151 4.54 -24.47 -1.42
N ALA A 152 5.21 -23.36 -1.08
CA ALA A 152 5.64 -23.11 0.29
C ALA A 152 4.42 -22.93 1.21
N PRO A 153 4.39 -23.60 2.37
CA PRO A 153 3.29 -23.43 3.32
C PRO A 153 3.29 -21.99 3.87
N THR A 154 2.10 -21.47 4.22
CA THR A 154 1.93 -20.10 4.73
C THR A 154 2.83 -19.81 5.92
N SER A 155 3.04 -20.80 6.81
CA SER A 155 3.94 -20.66 7.96
C SER A 155 5.37 -20.30 7.54
N ALA A 156 5.90 -20.96 6.52
CA ALA A 156 7.26 -20.67 6.02
C ALA A 156 7.35 -19.30 5.35
N VAL A 157 6.29 -18.88 4.66
CA VAL A 157 6.21 -17.54 4.05
C VAL A 157 6.21 -16.47 5.14
N ILE A 158 5.45 -16.67 6.22
CA ILE A 158 5.40 -15.77 7.36
C ILE A 158 6.75 -15.72 8.08
N ASP A 159 7.40 -16.86 8.32
CA ASP A 159 8.72 -16.89 8.95
C ASP A 159 9.74 -16.07 8.16
N ARG A 160 9.75 -16.19 6.83
CA ARG A 160 10.60 -15.36 5.95
C ARG A 160 10.23 -13.87 6.03
N GLY A 161 8.94 -13.56 6.03
CA GLY A 161 8.48 -12.18 6.15
C GLY A 161 8.88 -11.53 7.48
N LEU A 162 8.79 -12.28 8.58
CA LEU A 162 9.24 -11.84 9.91
C LEU A 162 10.77 -11.64 9.96
N ASP A 163 11.53 -12.55 9.34
CA ASP A 163 12.99 -12.45 9.24
C ASP A 163 13.42 -11.22 8.42
N VAL A 164 12.71 -10.91 7.34
CA VAL A 164 12.95 -9.72 6.49
C VAL A 164 12.59 -8.42 7.23
N LEU A 165 11.47 -8.38 7.95
CA LEU A 165 11.09 -7.22 8.77
C LEU A 165 12.14 -6.96 9.86
N GLY A 166 12.64 -8.03 10.48
CA GLY A 166 13.69 -7.96 11.49
C GLY A 166 13.20 -7.48 12.86
N LYS A 167 14.12 -7.54 13.83
CA LYS A 167 13.83 -7.22 15.23
C LYS A 167 13.51 -5.74 15.47
N ASP A 168 13.95 -4.87 14.60
CA ASP A 168 13.73 -3.43 14.69
C ASP A 168 12.25 -3.07 14.44
N LEU A 169 11.56 -3.88 13.64
CA LEU A 169 10.14 -3.66 13.31
C LEU A 169 9.21 -4.60 14.09
N VAL A 170 9.62 -5.85 14.31
CA VAL A 170 8.80 -6.88 14.95
C VAL A 170 9.57 -7.56 16.06
N GLY A 171 9.09 -7.41 17.28
CA GLY A 171 9.63 -8.08 18.46
C GLY A 171 9.00 -9.45 18.68
N VAL A 172 9.70 -10.28 19.43
CA VAL A 172 9.25 -11.60 19.88
C VAL A 172 9.26 -11.64 21.41
N VAL A 173 8.17 -12.12 22.00
CA VAL A 173 8.12 -12.43 23.43
C VAL A 173 8.58 -13.86 23.62
N GLU A 174 9.64 -14.04 24.37
CA GLU A 174 10.18 -15.36 24.73
C GLU A 174 9.57 -15.84 26.06
N GLY A 175 9.67 -17.14 26.33
CA GLY A 175 9.18 -17.73 27.57
C GLY A 175 7.68 -18.06 27.59
N LEU A 176 6.96 -17.82 26.48
CA LEU A 176 5.59 -18.28 26.33
C LEU A 176 5.55 -19.65 25.64
N PRO A 177 4.48 -20.45 25.83
CA PRO A 177 4.32 -21.74 25.16
C PRO A 177 4.39 -21.64 23.64
N GLU A 178 3.98 -20.49 23.07
CA GLU A 178 4.03 -20.18 21.66
C GLU A 178 4.76 -18.85 21.43
N LYS A 179 5.59 -18.79 20.38
CA LYS A 179 6.23 -17.53 19.95
C LYS A 179 5.17 -16.48 19.68
N THR A 180 5.26 -15.38 20.41
CA THR A 180 4.31 -14.28 20.33
C THR A 180 5.01 -13.05 19.73
N TYR A 181 4.45 -12.51 18.67
CA TYR A 181 5.01 -11.39 17.90
C TYR A 181 4.27 -10.09 18.22
N TYR A 182 4.98 -8.97 18.22
CA TYR A 182 4.40 -7.64 18.42
C TYR A 182 5.09 -6.58 17.60
N ALA A 183 4.38 -5.49 17.30
CA ALA A 183 4.94 -4.34 16.57
C ALA A 183 5.87 -3.54 17.49
N VAL A 184 7.14 -3.39 17.11
CA VAL A 184 8.14 -2.54 17.76
C VAL A 184 7.99 -1.12 17.24
N ASP A 185 8.32 -0.90 15.97
CA ASP A 185 8.14 0.39 15.34
C ASP A 185 6.84 0.41 14.51
N ARG A 186 5.80 1.00 15.12
CA ARG A 186 4.48 1.09 14.49
C ARG A 186 4.43 2.08 13.31
N PHE A 187 5.27 3.10 13.32
CA PHE A 187 5.32 4.09 12.24
C PHE A 187 5.94 3.47 10.99
N GLN A 188 7.09 2.84 11.10
CA GLN A 188 7.70 2.15 9.97
C GLN A 188 6.82 0.98 9.47
N LEU A 189 6.19 0.20 10.36
CA LEU A 189 5.22 -0.82 9.95
C LEU A 189 4.00 -0.24 9.22
N SER A 190 3.62 1.01 9.51
CA SER A 190 2.52 1.65 8.81
C SER A 190 2.81 1.86 7.32
N PHE A 191 4.06 2.01 6.94
CA PHE A 191 4.47 2.03 5.54
C PHE A 191 4.07 0.73 4.83
N TYR A 192 4.36 -0.42 5.42
CA TYR A 192 3.98 -1.72 4.86
C TYR A 192 2.47 -1.91 4.80
N ARG A 193 1.72 -1.49 5.82
CA ARG A 193 0.25 -1.46 5.78
C ARG A 193 -0.27 -0.59 4.63
N ASN A 194 0.35 0.54 4.37
CA ASN A 194 -0.08 1.46 3.31
C ASN A 194 0.02 0.83 1.90
N MET A 195 0.85 -0.20 1.71
CA MET A 195 0.89 -0.97 0.47
C MET A 195 -0.42 -1.74 0.20
N THR A 196 -1.27 -1.94 1.20
CA THR A 196 -2.57 -2.62 1.06
C THR A 196 -3.76 -1.67 1.08
N ILE A 197 -3.58 -0.41 1.47
CA ILE A 197 -4.67 0.51 1.79
C ILE A 197 -5.61 0.78 0.61
N HIS A 198 -5.07 0.84 -0.61
CA HIS A 198 -5.84 1.09 -1.82
C HIS A 198 -6.94 0.04 -2.09
N LEU A 199 -6.79 -1.17 -1.55
CA LEU A 199 -7.77 -2.25 -1.64
C LEU A 199 -8.92 -2.13 -0.62
N PHE A 200 -8.73 -1.36 0.45
CA PHE A 200 -9.63 -1.31 1.60
C PHE A 200 -10.12 0.09 1.93
N ILE A 201 -9.73 1.10 1.16
CA ILE A 201 -10.00 2.52 1.48
C ILE A 201 -11.51 2.81 1.57
N THR A 202 -12.31 2.24 0.67
CA THR A 202 -13.75 2.48 0.65
C THR A 202 -14.42 1.94 1.91
N GLU A 203 -14.14 0.67 2.26
CA GLU A 203 -14.70 0.08 3.48
C GLU A 203 -14.17 0.75 4.75
N ALA A 204 -12.92 1.21 4.72
CA ALA A 204 -12.34 1.92 5.84
C ALA A 204 -13.06 3.26 6.08
N LEU A 205 -13.36 4.00 5.02
CA LEU A 205 -14.12 5.26 5.10
C LEU A 205 -15.54 5.04 5.61
N VAL A 206 -16.26 4.06 5.05
CA VAL A 206 -17.61 3.68 5.51
C VAL A 206 -17.58 3.28 6.98
N SER A 207 -16.65 2.41 7.37
CA SER A 207 -16.51 1.95 8.76
C SER A 207 -16.18 3.10 9.71
N ALA A 208 -15.35 4.05 9.29
CA ALA A 208 -15.02 5.24 10.09
C ALA A 208 -16.24 6.15 10.25
N ALA A 209 -16.99 6.39 9.18
CA ALA A 209 -18.22 7.20 9.23
C ALA A 209 -19.26 6.55 10.16
N MET A 210 -19.49 5.27 10.04
CA MET A 210 -20.38 4.51 10.93
C MET A 210 -19.93 4.58 12.39
N TYR A 211 -18.63 4.38 12.64
CA TYR A 211 -18.07 4.46 13.99
C TYR A 211 -18.27 5.84 14.62
N ILE A 212 -18.02 6.91 13.87
CA ILE A 212 -18.24 8.29 14.35
C ILE A 212 -19.72 8.49 14.69
N ARG A 213 -20.64 8.00 13.87
CA ARG A 213 -22.07 8.11 14.08
C ARG A 213 -22.50 7.41 15.38
N VAL A 214 -22.04 6.19 15.58
CA VAL A 214 -22.29 5.42 16.83
C VAL A 214 -21.71 6.14 18.05
N LYS A 215 -20.50 6.70 17.94
CA LYS A 215 -19.82 7.41 19.03
C LYS A 215 -20.49 8.72 19.42
N ARG A 216 -21.12 9.41 18.48
CA ARG A 216 -21.88 10.65 18.77
C ARG A 216 -23.13 10.40 19.62
N GLY A 217 -23.53 9.14 19.77
CA GLY A 217 -24.70 8.74 20.55
C GLY A 217 -26.02 9.07 19.83
N GLY A 218 -27.10 8.85 20.53
CA GLY A 218 -28.45 8.94 20.02
C GLY A 218 -29.11 7.59 19.90
N GLY A 219 -30.42 7.52 19.92
CA GLY A 219 -31.19 6.28 19.81
C GLY A 219 -30.95 5.55 18.47
N PRO A 220 -31.55 4.37 18.26
CA PRO A 220 -31.38 3.54 17.06
C PRO A 220 -31.57 4.29 15.74
N ASP A 221 -32.43 5.31 15.71
CA ASP A 221 -32.70 6.12 14.51
C ASP A 221 -31.52 7.04 14.12
N ASN A 222 -30.75 7.52 15.09
CA ASN A 222 -29.54 8.31 14.82
C ASN A 222 -28.34 7.46 14.40
N GLN A 223 -28.42 6.13 14.48
CA GLN A 223 -27.38 5.21 14.04
C GLN A 223 -27.57 4.76 12.59
N LYS A 224 -28.71 5.10 11.97
CA LYS A 224 -28.96 4.85 10.54
C LYS A 224 -28.22 5.89 9.69
N ILE A 225 -27.55 5.45 8.64
CA ILE A 225 -26.87 6.30 7.66
C ILE A 225 -27.48 6.02 6.29
N THR A 226 -27.94 7.07 5.61
CA THR A 226 -28.32 6.96 4.21
C THR A 226 -27.09 7.04 3.32
N TYR A 227 -27.17 6.43 2.13
CA TYR A 227 -26.06 6.47 1.15
C TYR A 227 -25.62 7.90 0.81
N THR A 228 -26.58 8.85 0.78
CA THR A 228 -26.32 10.28 0.49
C THR A 228 -25.69 11.05 1.65
N ALA A 229 -25.70 10.48 2.87
CA ALA A 229 -25.13 11.10 4.07
C ALA A 229 -23.75 10.51 4.44
N LEU A 230 -23.24 9.58 3.63
CA LEU A 230 -21.97 8.89 3.81
C LEU A 230 -20.88 9.58 3.03
#